data_576eac65b8802b100aeac55148069d93
#
_entry.id   576eac65b8802b100aeac55148069d93
#
_cell.length_a   1.000
_cell.length_b   1.000
_cell.length_c   1.000
_cell.angle_alpha   90.00
_cell.angle_beta   90.00
_cell.angle_gamma   90.00
#
_symmetry.space_group_name_H-M   'P 1'
#
loop_
_entity.id
_entity.type
_entity.pdbx_description
1 polymer ?
#
loop_
_entity_poly.entity_id
_entity_poly.type
_entity_poly.pdbx_seq_one_letter_code
_entity_poly.pdbx_strand_id
1 'polypeptide(L)'
;MKKLYVVIVAVLAHLIFISSASAQPTNSNQLSDPRVRQALCMAIDMKTIGETLFEDQIIMADSLLPNGPMKSPNLPDLSYNPEKARQLLAEANWDSNRELDMVFYYGDQLTADFMAAI
;
A
#
# COMPACT_ATOMS: atom_id res chain seq x y z
N MET A 1 46.72 -27.22 -24.03
CA MET A 1 46.57 -25.86 -23.51
C MET A 1 45.25 -25.20 -23.91
N LYS A 2 44.81 -25.25 -25.19
CA LYS A 2 43.55 -24.60 -25.63
C LYS A 2 42.27 -25.19 -24.96
N LYS A 3 42.23 -26.51 -24.68
CA LYS A 3 41.06 -27.16 -24.05
C LYS A 3 40.89 -26.77 -22.56
N LEU A 4 41.99 -26.51 -21.85
CA LEU A 4 41.96 -26.08 -20.45
C LEU A 4 41.43 -24.64 -20.32
N TYR A 5 41.73 -23.77 -21.24
CA TYR A 5 41.26 -22.37 -21.28
C TYR A 5 39.74 -22.29 -21.47
N VAL A 6 39.15 -23.13 -22.33
CA VAL A 6 37.71 -23.17 -22.59
C VAL A 6 36.94 -23.61 -21.32
N VAL A 7 37.48 -24.57 -20.57
CA VAL A 7 36.83 -25.03 -19.32
C VAL A 7 36.90 -23.96 -18.23
N ILE A 8 38.02 -23.23 -18.11
CA ILE A 8 38.16 -22.15 -17.12
C ILE A 8 37.24 -20.98 -17.46
N VAL A 9 37.10 -20.60 -18.71
CA VAL A 9 36.19 -19.52 -19.14
C VAL A 9 34.72 -19.90 -18.93
N ALA A 10 34.35 -21.18 -19.18
CA ALA A 10 33.01 -21.68 -18.92
C ALA A 10 32.65 -21.69 -17.42
N VAL A 11 33.59 -22.05 -16.55
CA VAL A 11 33.39 -22.05 -15.09
C VAL A 11 33.29 -20.63 -14.55
N LEU A 12 34.10 -19.69 -15.04
CA LEU A 12 34.01 -18.27 -14.67
C LEU A 12 32.72 -17.61 -15.13
N ALA A 13 32.20 -17.99 -16.30
CA ALA A 13 30.91 -17.48 -16.79
C ALA A 13 29.71 -17.97 -15.93
N HIS A 14 29.81 -19.16 -15.32
CA HIS A 14 28.77 -19.68 -14.40
C HIS A 14 28.80 -19.02 -13.00
N LEU A 15 29.97 -18.49 -12.57
CA LEU A 15 30.09 -17.81 -11.28
C LEU A 15 29.53 -16.39 -11.27
N ILE A 16 29.31 -15.78 -12.44
CA ILE A 16 28.75 -14.42 -12.55
C ILE A 16 27.19 -14.43 -12.48
N PHE A 17 26.56 -15.61 -12.62
CA PHE A 17 25.08 -15.73 -12.55
C PHE A 17 24.52 -15.99 -11.17
N ILE A 18 25.35 -16.01 -10.12
CA ILE A 18 24.91 -16.15 -8.74
C ILE A 18 25.06 -14.79 -8.05
N SER A 19 24.12 -13.92 -8.15
CA SER A 19 23.72 -12.97 -7.14
C SER A 19 22.88 -11.83 -7.70
N SER A 20 21.63 -12.07 -7.84
CA SER A 20 20.63 -11.04 -7.60
C SER A 20 19.45 -11.69 -6.92
N ALA A 21 19.72 -12.29 -5.75
CA ALA A 21 18.67 -12.39 -4.76
C ALA A 21 18.43 -10.98 -4.25
N SER A 22 17.65 -10.20 -5.02
CA SER A 22 17.03 -9.01 -4.47
C SER A 22 16.20 -9.48 -3.30
N ALA A 23 16.62 -9.14 -2.08
CA ALA A 23 15.81 -9.31 -0.90
C ALA A 23 14.47 -8.63 -1.20
N GLN A 24 13.42 -9.42 -1.34
CA GLN A 24 12.08 -8.90 -1.48
C GLN A 24 11.80 -8.07 -0.23
N PRO A 25 11.39 -6.81 -0.36
CA PRO A 25 11.06 -6.02 0.80
C PRO A 25 9.95 -6.72 1.57
N THR A 26 10.20 -6.98 2.85
CA THR A 26 9.18 -7.54 3.74
C THR A 26 8.00 -6.58 3.85
N ASN A 27 6.82 -7.10 4.14
CA ASN A 27 5.55 -6.37 4.22
C ASN A 27 5.64 -5.04 4.98
N SER A 28 6.33 -4.99 6.10
CA SER A 28 6.52 -3.79 6.90
C SER A 28 7.25 -2.66 6.18
N ASN A 29 8.07 -2.96 5.18
CA ASN A 29 8.89 -1.95 4.53
C ASN A 29 8.11 -1.12 3.49
N GLN A 30 7.18 -1.71 2.74
CA GLN A 30 6.40 -0.95 1.74
C GLN A 30 5.37 -0.03 2.38
N LEU A 31 4.71 -0.45 3.47
CA LEU A 31 3.78 0.40 4.23
C LEU A 31 4.50 1.53 5.00
N SER A 32 5.82 1.49 5.13
CA SER A 32 6.60 2.61 5.68
C SER A 32 6.67 3.79 4.73
N ASP A 33 6.50 3.57 3.41
CA ASP A 33 6.46 4.65 2.42
C ASP A 33 5.15 5.46 2.57
N PRO A 34 5.23 6.78 2.83
CA PRO A 34 4.04 7.60 3.00
C PRO A 34 3.18 7.67 1.74
N ARG A 35 3.75 7.51 0.54
CA ARG A 35 3.00 7.51 -0.73
C ARG A 35 2.06 6.31 -0.80
N VAL A 36 2.51 5.13 -0.33
CA VAL A 36 1.68 3.93 -0.26
C VAL A 36 0.51 4.15 0.69
N ARG A 37 0.75 4.68 1.89
CA ARG A 37 -0.33 4.95 2.85
C ARG A 37 -1.34 5.97 2.33
N GLN A 38 -0.87 7.04 1.67
CA GLN A 38 -1.73 8.03 1.02
C GLN A 38 -2.56 7.40 -0.11
N ALA A 39 -1.94 6.57 -0.93
CA ALA A 39 -2.62 5.86 -2.01
C ALA A 39 -3.74 4.95 -1.49
N LEU A 40 -3.49 4.19 -0.43
CA LEU A 40 -4.50 3.34 0.20
C LEU A 40 -5.68 4.16 0.73
N CYS A 41 -5.43 5.30 1.37
CA CYS A 41 -6.51 6.20 1.79
C CYS A 41 -7.31 6.73 0.61
N MET A 42 -6.64 7.17 -0.47
CA MET A 42 -7.30 7.71 -1.66
C MET A 42 -8.02 6.67 -2.52
N ALA A 43 -7.72 5.38 -2.33
CA ALA A 43 -8.36 4.28 -3.06
C ALA A 43 -9.75 3.93 -2.53
N ILE A 44 -10.06 4.30 -1.28
CA ILE A 44 -11.30 3.93 -0.59
C ILE A 44 -12.29 5.10 -0.65
N ASP A 45 -13.48 4.85 -1.21
CA ASP A 45 -14.58 5.84 -1.21
C ASP A 45 -15.32 5.83 0.13
N MET A 46 -14.64 6.36 1.15
CA MET A 46 -15.18 6.45 2.50
C MET A 46 -16.48 7.24 2.58
N LYS A 47 -16.69 8.20 1.66
CA LYS A 47 -17.91 8.99 1.61
C LYS A 47 -19.10 8.11 1.22
N THR A 48 -19.02 7.42 0.08
CA THR A 48 -20.09 6.53 -0.38
C THR A 48 -20.35 5.38 0.59
N ILE A 49 -19.30 4.80 1.17
CA ILE A 49 -19.43 3.76 2.19
C ILE A 49 -20.19 4.30 3.41
N GLY A 50 -19.80 5.47 3.89
CA GLY A 50 -20.41 6.10 5.04
C GLY A 50 -21.89 6.47 4.82
N GLU A 51 -22.20 7.10 3.70
CA GLU A 51 -23.57 7.43 3.32
C GLU A 51 -24.46 6.18 3.20
N THR A 52 -23.90 5.07 2.68
CA THR A 52 -24.66 3.82 2.49
C THR A 52 -24.89 3.07 3.80
N LEU A 53 -23.87 2.96 4.65
CA LEU A 53 -23.96 2.14 5.86
C LEU A 53 -24.51 2.89 7.07
N PHE A 54 -24.45 4.22 7.08
CA PHE A 54 -24.84 5.05 8.23
C PHE A 54 -25.96 6.05 7.91
N GLU A 55 -26.71 5.83 6.79
CA GLU A 55 -27.91 6.62 6.43
C GLU A 55 -27.67 8.13 6.48
N ASP A 56 -26.60 8.61 5.85
CA ASP A 56 -26.17 10.01 5.84
C ASP A 56 -25.87 10.63 7.22
N GLN A 57 -25.80 9.83 8.29
CA GLN A 57 -25.50 10.30 9.64
C GLN A 57 -24.01 10.27 9.96
N ILE A 58 -23.18 10.66 9.00
CA ILE A 58 -21.73 10.67 9.16
C ILE A 58 -21.17 12.09 9.07
N ILE A 59 -20.08 12.29 9.80
CA ILE A 59 -19.20 13.44 9.64
C ILE A 59 -17.84 12.91 9.20
N MET A 60 -17.47 13.24 7.96
CA MET A 60 -16.16 12.83 7.44
C MET A 60 -15.04 13.50 8.23
N ALA A 61 -14.15 12.69 8.77
CA ALA A 61 -12.96 13.16 9.44
C ALA A 61 -11.79 13.20 8.45
N ASP A 62 -11.06 14.31 8.44
CA ASP A 62 -9.85 14.51 7.65
C ASP A 62 -8.59 14.49 8.52
N SER A 63 -8.74 14.26 9.82
CA SER A 63 -7.63 14.11 10.77
C SER A 63 -8.07 13.32 12.01
N LEU A 64 -7.07 12.89 12.80
CA LEU A 64 -7.30 12.30 14.13
C LEU A 64 -7.78 13.32 15.16
N LEU A 65 -7.62 14.62 14.88
CA LEU A 65 -8.06 15.69 15.76
C LEU A 65 -9.38 16.26 15.25
N PRO A 66 -10.34 16.54 16.14
CA PRO A 66 -11.57 17.19 15.76
C PRO A 66 -11.30 18.62 15.25
N ASN A 67 -12.25 19.19 14.54
CA ASN A 67 -12.17 20.57 14.10
C ASN A 67 -12.00 21.52 15.29
N GLY A 68 -10.94 22.32 15.26
CA GLY A 68 -10.61 23.22 16.36
C GLY A 68 -9.16 23.75 16.26
N PRO A 69 -8.73 24.52 17.28
CA PRO A 69 -7.44 25.22 17.23
C PRO A 69 -6.22 24.28 17.24
N MET A 70 -6.41 23.01 17.60
CA MET A 70 -5.33 22.01 17.62
C MET A 70 -5.17 21.28 16.29
N LYS A 71 -6.11 21.42 15.36
CA LYS A 71 -6.04 20.80 14.04
C LYS A 71 -5.07 21.59 13.16
N SER A 72 -4.17 20.88 12.46
CA SER A 72 -3.27 21.52 11.49
C SER A 72 -4.08 22.15 10.36
N PRO A 73 -3.78 23.39 9.95
CA PRO A 73 -4.42 24.02 8.80
C PRO A 73 -3.93 23.48 7.45
N ASN A 74 -2.79 22.74 7.45
CA ASN A 74 -2.13 22.24 6.26
C ASN A 74 -2.18 20.71 6.21
N LEU A 75 -3.38 20.13 6.19
CA LEU A 75 -3.56 18.69 6.01
C LEU A 75 -3.49 18.33 4.52
N PRO A 76 -2.90 17.18 4.17
CA PRO A 76 -2.99 16.68 2.80
C PRO A 76 -4.44 16.33 2.48
N ASP A 77 -4.87 16.63 1.26
CA ASP A 77 -6.14 16.13 0.75
C ASP A 77 -5.98 14.64 0.40
N LEU A 78 -6.65 13.79 1.16
CA LEU A 78 -6.70 12.33 0.98
C LEU A 78 -8.10 11.87 0.52
N SER A 79 -8.88 12.77 -0.06
CA SER A 79 -10.19 12.44 -0.65
C SER A 79 -10.07 11.33 -1.69
N TYR A 80 -11.15 10.59 -1.89
CA TYR A 80 -11.22 9.51 -2.87
C TYR A 80 -10.76 9.96 -4.25
N ASN A 81 -9.69 9.36 -4.73
CA ASN A 81 -9.07 9.63 -6.02
C ASN A 81 -8.27 8.41 -6.50
N PRO A 82 -8.94 7.44 -7.15
CA PRO A 82 -8.31 6.19 -7.56
C PRO A 82 -7.20 6.39 -8.61
N GLU A 83 -7.28 7.42 -9.45
CA GLU A 83 -6.22 7.72 -10.43
C GLU A 83 -4.95 8.17 -9.71
N LYS A 84 -5.07 9.07 -8.75
CA LYS A 84 -3.92 9.52 -7.95
C LYS A 84 -3.36 8.41 -7.08
N ALA A 85 -4.23 7.55 -6.55
CA ALA A 85 -3.82 6.36 -5.80
C ALA A 85 -2.94 5.44 -6.65
N ARG A 86 -3.37 5.10 -7.88
CA ARG A 86 -2.57 4.28 -8.80
C ARG A 86 -1.23 4.91 -9.14
N GLN A 87 -1.21 6.22 -9.36
CA GLN A 87 0.03 6.95 -9.62
C GLN A 87 1.02 6.84 -8.45
N LEU A 88 0.55 7.07 -7.22
CA LEU A 88 1.39 6.99 -6.03
C LEU A 88 1.93 5.58 -5.77
N LEU A 89 1.11 4.55 -6.01
CA LEU A 89 1.55 3.16 -5.91
C LEU A 89 2.62 2.82 -6.95
N ALA A 90 2.46 3.30 -8.20
CA ALA A 90 3.47 3.11 -9.24
C ALA A 90 4.77 3.83 -8.90
N GLU A 91 4.72 5.09 -8.42
CA GLU A 91 5.89 5.86 -7.99
C GLU A 91 6.60 5.22 -6.78
N ALA A 92 5.86 4.49 -5.94
CA ALA A 92 6.39 3.76 -4.80
C ALA A 92 6.87 2.34 -5.14
N ASN A 93 6.78 1.91 -6.41
CA ASN A 93 7.07 0.56 -6.87
C ASN A 93 6.30 -0.50 -6.05
N TRP A 94 5.00 -0.27 -5.85
CA TRP A 94 4.14 -1.20 -5.13
C TRP A 94 4.03 -2.55 -5.84
N ASP A 95 4.23 -3.63 -5.11
CA ASP A 95 3.98 -4.98 -5.63
C ASP A 95 2.49 -5.30 -5.56
N SER A 96 1.82 -5.29 -6.72
CA SER A 96 0.38 -5.56 -6.84
C SER A 96 -0.01 -7.02 -6.58
N ASN A 97 0.97 -7.95 -6.54
CA ASN A 97 0.70 -9.35 -6.20
C ASN A 97 0.68 -9.59 -4.68
N ARG A 98 0.92 -8.56 -3.92
CA ARG A 98 1.00 -8.64 -2.49
C ARG A 98 -0.38 -8.62 -1.85
N GLU A 99 -0.64 -9.55 -0.97
CA GLU A 99 -1.79 -9.56 -0.10
C GLU A 99 -1.59 -8.61 1.09
N LEU A 100 -2.63 -7.88 1.43
CA LEU A 100 -2.71 -7.07 2.65
C LEU A 100 -3.70 -7.73 3.60
N ASP A 101 -3.20 -8.19 4.74
CA ASP A 101 -4.05 -8.69 5.80
C ASP A 101 -4.67 -7.54 6.58
N MET A 102 -5.99 -7.53 6.67
CA MET A 102 -6.73 -6.60 7.50
C MET A 102 -7.40 -7.34 8.64
N VAL A 103 -7.12 -6.93 9.87
CA VAL A 103 -7.63 -7.58 11.08
C VAL A 103 -8.58 -6.63 11.79
N PHE A 104 -9.77 -7.12 12.11
CA PHE A 104 -10.75 -6.43 12.95
C PHE A 104 -11.32 -7.40 14.00
N TYR A 105 -11.78 -6.89 15.12
CA TYR A 105 -12.21 -7.71 16.27
C TYR A 105 -13.67 -7.48 16.70
N TYR A 106 -14.36 -6.53 16.09
CA TYR A 106 -15.79 -6.34 16.29
C TYR A 106 -16.56 -7.37 15.46
N GLY A 107 -17.42 -8.15 16.10
CA GLY A 107 -18.18 -9.23 15.45
C GLY A 107 -19.60 -8.87 15.03
N ASP A 108 -19.95 -7.58 14.99
CA ASP A 108 -21.25 -7.12 14.55
C ASP A 108 -21.35 -7.01 13.03
N GLN A 109 -22.57 -7.06 12.50
CA GLN A 109 -22.82 -7.07 11.07
C GLN A 109 -22.37 -5.76 10.40
N LEU A 110 -22.57 -4.62 11.04
CA LEU A 110 -22.19 -3.32 10.48
C LEU A 110 -20.67 -3.23 10.25
N THR A 111 -19.88 -3.72 11.22
CA THR A 111 -18.43 -3.79 11.07
C THR A 111 -18.04 -4.75 9.93
N ALA A 112 -18.69 -5.91 9.83
CA ALA A 112 -18.42 -6.85 8.75
C ALA A 112 -18.74 -6.25 7.36
N ASP A 113 -19.86 -5.56 7.22
CA ASP A 113 -20.27 -4.89 5.98
C ASP A 113 -19.30 -3.75 5.63
N PHE A 114 -18.88 -2.96 6.62
CA PHE A 114 -17.87 -1.92 6.44
C PHE A 114 -16.53 -2.48 5.95
N MET A 115 -16.06 -3.56 6.56
CA MET A 115 -14.80 -4.22 6.18
C MET A 115 -14.88 -4.87 4.79
N ALA A 116 -16.06 -5.34 4.40
CA ALA A 116 -16.28 -5.90 3.06
C ALA A 116 -16.36 -4.83 1.96
N ALA A 117 -16.64 -3.57 2.31
CA ALA A 117 -16.73 -2.45 1.39
C ALA A 117 -15.38 -1.75 1.12
N ILE A 118 -14.34 -2.04 1.94
CA ILE A 118 -12.97 -1.51 1.80
C ILE A 118 -12.16 -2.39 0.84
#